data_3ffebc1184df7a2cd60e785fed6d1c19
#
_entry.id   3ffebc1184df7a2cd60e785fed6d1c19
#
_cell.length_a   1.000
_cell.length_b   1.000
_cell.length_c   1.000
_cell.angle_alpha   90.00
_cell.angle_beta   90.00
_cell.angle_gamma   90.00
#
_symmetry.space_group_name_H-M   'P 1'
#
loop_
_entity.id
_entity.type
_entity.pdbx_description
1 polymer ?
#
loop_
_entity_poly.entity_id
_entity_poly.type
_entity_poly.pdbx_seq_one_letter_code
_entity_poly.pdbx_strand_id
1 'polypeptide(L)'
;ADKGGNLFYVYGGRIPVRAEGFDWTGAVPGNISKTLWSEVYPLSGLPQVLNPASGFIQSCNSTPFAATVGEGNPDPAAFSKDMGIERQDTNRSRRARDLYGNDTSITREEFYAYKHDAKALPGADVTFFLEKKLFPCEIPDEPVLKEAITLLKGWDGSFTRNNRAAALAYLVGWPHGQREGWFGTPPSPVNVLRRATEVLKKTY
;
A
#
# COMPACT_ATOMS: atom_id res chain seq x y z
N ALA A 1 -7.16 -6.08 -21.28
CA ALA A 1 -7.39 -7.30 -22.07
C ALA A 1 -7.96 -6.95 -23.43
N ASP A 2 -7.67 -7.74 -24.43
CA ASP A 2 -8.26 -7.63 -25.76
C ASP A 2 -9.25 -8.77 -26.06
N LYS A 3 -9.86 -8.76 -27.27
CA LYS A 3 -10.80 -9.82 -27.70
C LYS A 3 -10.13 -11.18 -27.94
N GLY A 4 -8.82 -11.19 -28.13
CA GLY A 4 -8.02 -12.42 -28.29
C GLY A 4 -7.62 -13.05 -26.94
N GLY A 5 -8.00 -12.44 -25.82
CA GLY A 5 -7.63 -12.89 -24.49
C GLY A 5 -6.25 -12.42 -24.03
N ASN A 6 -5.59 -11.53 -24.80
CA ASN A 6 -4.30 -10.99 -24.40
C ASN A 6 -4.45 -10.01 -23.22
N LEU A 7 -3.52 -10.10 -22.30
CA LEU A 7 -3.39 -9.19 -21.16
C LEU A 7 -2.13 -8.34 -21.36
N PHE A 8 -2.28 -7.02 -21.30
CA PHE A 8 -1.16 -6.10 -21.36
C PHE A 8 -1.26 -5.06 -20.25
N TYR A 9 -0.15 -4.86 -19.58
CA TYR A 9 0.05 -3.81 -18.59
C TYR A 9 1.31 -3.03 -18.93
N VAL A 10 1.27 -1.73 -18.75
CA VAL A 10 2.42 -0.86 -18.77
C VAL A 10 2.33 0.14 -17.62
N TYR A 11 3.45 0.37 -16.95
CA TYR A 11 3.57 1.46 -15.99
C TYR A 11 3.64 2.76 -16.80
N GLY A 12 2.45 3.27 -17.14
CA GLY A 12 2.28 4.34 -18.11
C GLY A 12 2.46 5.74 -17.52
N GLY A 13 2.90 6.64 -18.39
CA GLY A 13 3.06 8.05 -18.11
C GLY A 13 4.17 8.63 -18.97
N ARG A 14 4.24 9.95 -19.03
CA ARG A 14 5.38 10.67 -19.63
C ARG A 14 6.52 10.72 -18.63
N ILE A 15 7.20 9.58 -18.42
CA ILE A 15 8.33 9.48 -17.51
C ILE A 15 9.53 10.20 -18.13
N PRO A 16 10.03 11.27 -17.51
CA PRO A 16 11.13 12.07 -18.07
C PRO A 16 12.46 11.35 -17.97
N VAL A 17 13.31 11.53 -18.97
CA VAL A 17 14.73 11.25 -18.87
C VAL A 17 15.35 12.37 -18.02
N ARG A 18 15.82 12.03 -16.84
CA ARG A 18 16.38 12.97 -15.88
C ARG A 18 17.88 13.04 -16.02
N ALA A 19 18.44 14.26 -15.93
CA ALA A 19 19.87 14.48 -16.02
C ALA A 19 20.61 13.83 -14.84
N GLU A 20 21.78 13.28 -15.12
CA GLU A 20 22.66 12.72 -14.11
C GLU A 20 23.24 13.80 -13.18
N GLY A 21 23.65 13.37 -11.98
CA GLY A 21 24.32 14.23 -11.00
C GLY A 21 23.38 14.99 -10.06
N PHE A 22 22.07 14.66 -10.07
CA PHE A 22 21.10 15.21 -9.16
C PHE A 22 20.42 14.11 -8.33
N ASP A 23 20.09 14.41 -7.09
CA ASP A 23 19.20 13.55 -6.29
C ASP A 23 17.73 13.90 -6.60
N TRP A 24 17.12 13.16 -7.50
CA TRP A 24 15.74 13.34 -7.93
C TRP A 24 14.70 12.84 -6.92
N THR A 25 15.12 12.35 -5.76
CA THR A 25 14.20 12.02 -4.65
C THR A 25 13.90 13.24 -3.78
N GLY A 26 14.68 14.31 -3.94
CA GLY A 26 14.54 15.57 -3.23
C GLY A 26 14.27 16.76 -4.15
N ALA A 27 14.44 17.96 -3.59
CA ALA A 27 14.34 19.20 -4.34
C ALA A 27 15.62 19.41 -5.17
N VAL A 28 15.47 19.69 -6.46
CA VAL A 28 16.57 20.03 -7.36
C VAL A 28 16.52 21.52 -7.74
N PRO A 29 17.66 22.14 -8.16
CA PRO A 29 17.69 23.54 -8.57
C PRO A 29 16.71 23.82 -9.71
N GLY A 30 15.79 24.75 -9.54
CA GLY A 30 14.81 25.15 -10.56
C GLY A 30 15.28 26.29 -11.50
N ASN A 31 16.49 26.80 -11.28
CA ASN A 31 17.03 27.95 -11.98
C ASN A 31 18.13 27.63 -13.02
N ILE A 32 18.30 26.33 -13.34
CA ILE A 32 19.26 25.85 -14.32
C ILE A 32 18.58 24.97 -15.37
N SER A 33 19.03 25.07 -16.63
CA SER A 33 18.45 24.32 -17.75
C SER A 33 18.66 22.79 -17.65
N LYS A 34 19.69 22.34 -16.95
CA LYS A 34 19.99 20.91 -16.77
C LYS A 34 18.89 20.12 -16.03
N THR A 35 18.05 20.80 -15.25
CA THR A 35 16.93 20.16 -14.54
C THR A 35 15.61 20.20 -15.29
N LEU A 36 15.58 20.77 -16.50
CA LEU A 36 14.43 20.74 -17.39
C LEU A 36 14.30 19.37 -18.05
N TRP A 37 13.08 18.87 -18.12
CA TRP A 37 12.76 17.60 -18.78
C TRP A 37 12.47 17.85 -20.27
N SER A 38 13.41 17.53 -21.12
CA SER A 38 13.29 17.69 -22.58
C SER A 38 12.90 16.40 -23.31
N GLU A 39 13.16 15.26 -22.67
CA GLU A 39 12.91 13.92 -23.25
C GLU A 39 12.10 13.06 -22.29
N VAL A 40 11.40 12.08 -22.88
CA VAL A 40 10.64 11.04 -22.13
C VAL A 40 11.04 9.66 -22.62
N TYR A 41 10.99 8.69 -21.71
CA TYR A 41 11.25 7.30 -22.08
C TYR A 41 10.22 6.81 -23.13
N PRO A 42 10.67 6.08 -24.17
CA PRO A 42 9.76 5.42 -25.10
C PRO A 42 9.00 4.29 -24.38
N LEU A 43 7.89 3.86 -24.97
CA LEU A 43 7.07 2.77 -24.42
C LEU A 43 7.91 1.52 -24.10
N SER A 44 8.85 1.16 -24.99
CA SER A 44 9.75 0.01 -24.81
C SER A 44 10.71 0.12 -23.61
N GLY A 45 10.93 1.33 -23.10
CA GLY A 45 11.76 1.61 -21.92
C GLY A 45 10.99 1.63 -20.61
N LEU A 46 9.69 1.36 -20.63
CA LEU A 46 8.85 1.35 -19.43
C LEU A 46 8.62 -0.08 -18.91
N PRO A 47 8.37 -0.28 -17.61
CA PRO A 47 7.96 -1.58 -17.10
C PRO A 47 6.68 -2.08 -17.75
N GLN A 48 6.70 -3.29 -18.28
CA GLN A 48 5.59 -3.90 -19.01
C GLN A 48 5.38 -5.35 -18.57
N VAL A 49 4.12 -5.80 -18.63
CA VAL A 49 3.75 -7.21 -18.47
C VAL A 49 2.84 -7.58 -19.64
N LEU A 50 3.19 -8.61 -20.37
CA LEU A 50 2.40 -9.14 -21.47
C LEU A 50 2.13 -10.62 -21.24
N ASN A 51 0.86 -11.01 -21.24
CA ASN A 51 0.39 -12.40 -21.15
C ASN A 51 1.11 -13.20 -20.05
N PRO A 52 1.07 -12.78 -18.78
CA PRO A 52 1.73 -13.53 -17.71
C PRO A 52 1.11 -14.92 -17.57
N ALA A 53 1.93 -15.92 -17.25
CA ALA A 53 1.49 -17.30 -17.10
C ALA A 53 0.38 -17.49 -16.05
N SER A 54 0.30 -16.58 -15.06
CA SER A 54 -0.77 -16.55 -14.06
C SER A 54 -2.16 -16.24 -14.60
N GLY A 55 -2.27 -15.71 -15.82
CA GLY A 55 -3.54 -15.34 -16.44
C GLY A 55 -4.20 -14.08 -15.87
N PHE A 56 -3.56 -13.36 -14.95
CA PHE A 56 -4.10 -12.11 -14.42
C PHE A 56 -3.04 -11.01 -14.22
N ILE A 57 -3.50 -9.77 -14.19
CA ILE A 57 -2.71 -8.57 -13.87
C ILE A 57 -3.50 -7.73 -12.88
N GLN A 58 -2.83 -7.22 -11.85
CA GLN A 58 -3.40 -6.25 -10.91
C GLN A 58 -2.65 -4.91 -10.97
N SER A 59 -3.34 -3.84 -10.65
CA SER A 59 -2.76 -2.51 -10.44
C SER A 59 -3.50 -1.80 -9.32
N CYS A 60 -3.00 -1.94 -8.09
CA CYS A 60 -3.59 -1.37 -6.88
C CYS A 60 -2.78 -0.17 -6.37
N ASN A 61 -2.40 0.75 -7.26
CA ASN A 61 -1.50 1.87 -6.95
C ASN A 61 -0.21 1.39 -6.27
N SER A 62 0.40 0.36 -6.81
CA SER A 62 1.60 -0.28 -6.29
C SER A 62 2.67 -0.38 -7.38
N THR A 63 3.81 -0.92 -6.97
CA THR A 63 4.93 -1.14 -7.88
C THR A 63 4.54 -1.96 -9.11
N PRO A 64 5.04 -1.63 -10.31
CA PRO A 64 4.88 -2.47 -11.50
C PRO A 64 5.65 -3.78 -11.43
N PHE A 65 6.59 -3.90 -10.50
CA PHE A 65 7.42 -5.09 -10.31
C PHE A 65 6.71 -6.22 -9.57
N ALA A 66 5.43 -6.02 -9.24
CA ALA A 66 4.56 -6.99 -8.60
C ALA A 66 3.14 -6.95 -9.18
N ALA A 67 3.03 -6.74 -10.50
CA ALA A 67 1.75 -6.65 -11.21
C ALA A 67 1.03 -8.00 -11.37
N THR A 68 1.76 -9.11 -11.23
CA THR A 68 1.24 -10.48 -11.31
C THR A 68 1.94 -11.40 -10.29
N VAL A 69 1.60 -12.69 -10.26
CA VAL A 69 2.30 -13.71 -9.46
C VAL A 69 3.21 -14.55 -10.35
N GLY A 70 4.24 -15.13 -9.75
CA GLY A 70 5.22 -15.96 -10.49
C GLY A 70 6.05 -15.14 -11.47
N GLU A 71 6.38 -15.77 -12.58
CA GLU A 71 7.17 -15.15 -13.65
C GLU A 71 6.37 -14.12 -14.46
N GLY A 72 7.07 -13.21 -15.10
CA GLY A 72 6.48 -12.20 -15.99
C GLY A 72 6.44 -10.79 -15.41
N ASN A 73 6.77 -10.58 -14.13
CA ASN A 73 7.01 -9.24 -13.61
C ASN A 73 8.33 -8.67 -14.15
N PRO A 74 8.39 -7.36 -14.46
CA PRO A 74 9.64 -6.70 -14.83
C PRO A 74 10.67 -6.79 -13.70
N ASP A 75 11.96 -6.98 -14.07
CA ASP A 75 13.04 -6.93 -13.10
C ASP A 75 13.28 -5.45 -12.67
N PRO A 76 13.13 -5.12 -11.38
CA PRO A 76 13.39 -3.75 -10.90
C PRO A 76 14.83 -3.28 -11.13
N ALA A 77 15.80 -4.18 -11.27
CA ALA A 77 17.18 -3.83 -11.54
C ALA A 77 17.41 -3.28 -12.96
N ALA A 78 16.49 -3.59 -13.89
CA ALA A 78 16.56 -3.08 -15.27
C ALA A 78 16.14 -1.61 -15.41
N PHE A 79 15.65 -0.98 -14.34
CA PHE A 79 15.10 0.38 -14.38
C PHE A 79 15.84 1.30 -13.41
N SER A 80 16.32 2.44 -13.91
CA SER A 80 16.99 3.44 -13.09
C SER A 80 16.07 3.95 -11.97
N LYS A 81 16.65 4.22 -10.79
CA LYS A 81 15.94 4.87 -9.68
C LYS A 81 15.48 6.28 -10.04
N ASP A 82 16.22 6.96 -10.93
CA ASP A 82 15.89 8.31 -11.38
C ASP A 82 14.61 8.38 -12.23
N MET A 83 14.12 7.26 -12.73
CA MET A 83 12.81 7.18 -13.38
C MET A 83 11.65 7.51 -12.42
N GLY A 84 11.86 7.42 -11.11
CA GLY A 84 10.83 7.68 -10.11
C GLY A 84 9.69 6.66 -10.15
N ILE A 85 9.95 5.44 -10.61
CA ILE A 85 8.98 4.35 -10.64
C ILE A 85 8.73 3.89 -9.20
N GLU A 86 7.45 3.73 -8.85
CA GLU A 86 7.06 3.20 -7.55
C GLU A 86 7.68 1.82 -7.29
N ARG A 87 8.34 1.67 -6.16
CA ARG A 87 9.02 0.41 -5.78
C ARG A 87 8.36 -0.27 -4.58
N GLN A 88 7.43 0.41 -3.91
CA GLN A 88 6.73 -0.15 -2.76
C GLN A 88 5.50 -0.93 -3.18
N ASP A 89 5.29 -2.03 -2.50
CA ASP A 89 4.10 -2.85 -2.66
C ASP A 89 3.06 -2.45 -1.60
N THR A 90 1.80 -2.40 -1.99
CA THR A 90 0.71 -2.02 -1.08
C THR A 90 0.01 -3.24 -0.50
N ASN A 91 -0.67 -3.07 0.65
CA ASN A 91 -1.52 -4.13 1.20
C ASN A 91 -2.57 -4.63 0.18
N ARG A 92 -3.19 -3.72 -0.58
CA ARG A 92 -4.19 -4.07 -1.60
C ARG A 92 -3.60 -4.91 -2.72
N SER A 93 -2.42 -4.54 -3.20
CA SER A 93 -1.70 -5.30 -4.24
C SER A 93 -1.32 -6.70 -3.75
N ARG A 94 -0.75 -6.80 -2.56
CA ARG A 94 -0.39 -8.08 -1.93
C ARG A 94 -1.64 -8.95 -1.74
N ARG A 95 -2.73 -8.36 -1.24
CA ARG A 95 -3.98 -9.08 -1.03
C ARG A 95 -4.62 -9.54 -2.35
N ALA A 96 -4.60 -8.71 -3.39
CA ALA A 96 -5.06 -9.11 -4.71
C ALA A 96 -4.29 -10.31 -5.25
N ARG A 97 -2.96 -10.30 -5.17
CA ARG A 97 -2.15 -11.44 -5.60
C ARG A 97 -2.38 -12.70 -4.76
N ASP A 98 -2.60 -12.54 -3.47
CA ASP A 98 -2.92 -13.64 -2.56
C ASP A 98 -4.27 -14.31 -2.92
N LEU A 99 -5.29 -13.52 -3.24
CA LEU A 99 -6.61 -14.02 -3.61
C LEU A 99 -6.64 -14.60 -5.03
N TYR A 100 -6.24 -13.81 -6.02
CA TYR A 100 -6.32 -14.20 -7.42
C TYR A 100 -5.20 -15.16 -7.85
N GLY A 101 -4.02 -15.09 -7.21
CA GLY A 101 -2.87 -15.90 -7.58
C GLY A 101 -2.94 -17.34 -7.08
N ASN A 102 -3.76 -17.61 -6.08
CA ASN A 102 -3.94 -18.95 -5.51
C ASN A 102 -5.20 -19.66 -6.02
N ASP A 103 -5.99 -19.00 -6.87
CA ASP A 103 -7.23 -19.53 -7.40
C ASP A 103 -7.10 -19.76 -8.91
N THR A 104 -7.28 -21.00 -9.34
CA THR A 104 -7.17 -21.40 -10.76
C THR A 104 -8.49 -21.39 -11.51
N SER A 105 -9.61 -21.14 -10.83
CA SER A 105 -10.95 -21.22 -11.41
C SER A 105 -11.94 -20.31 -10.70
N ILE A 106 -11.76 -18.98 -10.90
CA ILE A 106 -12.53 -17.96 -10.21
C ILE A 106 -13.98 -17.94 -10.71
N THR A 107 -14.90 -18.27 -9.83
CA THR A 107 -16.34 -18.13 -10.07
C THR A 107 -16.77 -16.65 -9.97
N ARG A 108 -17.98 -16.36 -10.43
CA ARG A 108 -18.54 -15.01 -10.32
C ARG A 108 -18.68 -14.57 -8.85
N GLU A 109 -19.10 -15.48 -7.99
CA GLU A 109 -19.29 -15.25 -6.56
C GLU A 109 -17.95 -14.97 -5.87
N GLU A 110 -16.91 -15.73 -6.16
CA GLU A 110 -15.56 -15.52 -5.66
C GLU A 110 -14.97 -14.20 -6.17
N PHE A 111 -15.16 -13.86 -7.44
CA PHE A 111 -14.74 -12.57 -7.97
C PHE A 111 -15.33 -11.40 -7.18
N TYR A 112 -16.62 -11.45 -6.84
CA TYR A 112 -17.25 -10.43 -6.01
C TYR A 112 -16.72 -10.44 -4.58
N ALA A 113 -16.49 -11.60 -3.98
CA ALA A 113 -15.89 -11.73 -2.66
C ALA A 113 -14.48 -11.13 -2.63
N TYR A 114 -13.63 -11.42 -3.62
CA TYR A 114 -12.29 -10.87 -3.74
C TYR A 114 -12.28 -9.35 -3.97
N LYS A 115 -13.18 -8.87 -4.83
CA LYS A 115 -13.35 -7.44 -5.09
C LYS A 115 -13.69 -6.65 -3.84
N HIS A 116 -14.45 -7.22 -2.94
CA HIS A 116 -14.94 -6.59 -1.71
C HIS A 116 -14.21 -7.06 -0.45
N ASP A 117 -13.10 -7.78 -0.62
CA ASP A 117 -12.26 -8.17 0.50
C ASP A 117 -11.67 -6.93 1.20
N ALA A 118 -11.83 -6.89 2.52
CA ALA A 118 -11.42 -5.78 3.36
C ALA A 118 -10.43 -6.20 4.44
N LYS A 119 -9.59 -7.20 4.15
CA LYS A 119 -8.64 -7.74 5.13
C LYS A 119 -7.27 -7.09 5.03
N ALA A 120 -6.73 -6.66 6.16
CA ALA A 120 -5.33 -6.28 6.28
C ALA A 120 -4.46 -7.53 6.40
N LEU A 121 -3.40 -7.60 5.60
CA LEU A 121 -2.40 -8.66 5.70
C LEU A 121 -1.38 -8.40 6.80
N PRO A 122 -0.69 -9.43 7.32
CA PRO A 122 0.48 -9.24 8.17
C PRO A 122 1.51 -8.34 7.50
N GLY A 123 2.03 -7.37 8.27
CA GLY A 123 2.97 -6.37 7.76
C GLY A 123 2.34 -5.24 6.92
N ALA A 124 1.01 -5.17 6.79
CA ALA A 124 0.33 -3.94 6.36
C ALA A 124 0.54 -2.83 7.41
N ASP A 125 0.43 -1.56 7.00
CA ASP A 125 0.71 -0.41 7.88
C ASP A 125 0.04 -0.51 9.25
N VAL A 126 -1.25 -0.91 9.26
CA VAL A 126 -2.00 -1.07 10.50
C VAL A 126 -1.49 -2.23 11.35
N THR A 127 -1.28 -3.42 10.75
CA THR A 127 -0.81 -4.60 11.49
C THR A 127 0.63 -4.40 11.96
N PHE A 128 1.49 -3.79 11.12
CA PHE A 128 2.85 -3.42 11.50
C PHE A 128 2.86 -2.45 12.69
N PHE A 129 2.01 -1.41 12.64
CA PHE A 129 1.92 -0.45 13.74
C PHE A 129 1.47 -1.12 15.05
N LEU A 130 0.44 -1.96 14.99
CA LEU A 130 -0.06 -2.68 16.15
C LEU A 130 1.03 -3.58 16.75
N GLU A 131 1.62 -4.45 15.94
CA GLU A 131 2.55 -5.48 16.39
C GLU A 131 3.93 -4.94 16.79
N LYS A 132 4.46 -3.97 16.03
CA LYS A 132 5.84 -3.49 16.19
C LYS A 132 5.94 -2.18 16.95
N LYS A 133 4.85 -1.43 17.09
CA LYS A 133 4.88 -0.12 17.74
C LYS A 133 3.99 -0.04 18.96
N LEU A 134 2.72 -0.47 18.90
CA LEU A 134 1.76 -0.29 19.97
C LEU A 134 1.82 -1.41 21.02
N PHE A 135 1.74 -2.67 20.61
CA PHE A 135 1.68 -3.80 21.55
C PHE A 135 2.92 -3.98 22.45
N PRO A 136 4.13 -3.58 22.03
CA PRO A 136 5.30 -3.57 22.92
C PRO A 136 5.32 -2.45 23.96
N CYS A 137 4.43 -1.43 23.83
CA CYS A 137 4.38 -0.34 24.79
C CYS A 137 3.77 -0.78 26.13
N GLU A 138 4.27 -0.20 27.22
CA GLU A 138 3.59 -0.24 28.50
C GLU A 138 2.32 0.61 28.42
N ILE A 139 1.17 -0.01 28.69
CA ILE A 139 -0.13 0.65 28.63
C ILE A 139 -0.49 1.19 30.02
N PRO A 140 -0.77 2.50 30.15
CA PRO A 140 -1.18 3.09 31.41
C PRO A 140 -2.38 2.36 32.06
N ASP A 141 -2.47 2.42 33.37
CA ASP A 141 -3.58 1.81 34.13
C ASP A 141 -4.88 2.62 34.00
N GLU A 142 -5.31 2.75 32.73
CA GLU A 142 -6.55 3.39 32.34
C GLU A 142 -7.49 2.31 31.78
N PRO A 143 -8.66 2.06 32.39
CA PRO A 143 -9.57 0.99 31.99
C PRO A 143 -9.89 0.99 30.47
N VAL A 144 -10.11 2.17 29.91
CA VAL A 144 -10.42 2.35 28.47
C VAL A 144 -9.28 1.93 27.56
N LEU A 145 -8.04 2.26 27.93
CA LEU A 145 -6.88 1.86 27.11
C LEU A 145 -6.62 0.35 27.22
N LYS A 146 -6.85 -0.25 28.40
CA LYS A 146 -6.76 -1.71 28.57
C LYS A 146 -7.82 -2.46 27.78
N GLU A 147 -9.06 -1.97 27.77
CA GLU A 147 -10.13 -2.53 26.94
C GLU A 147 -9.79 -2.41 25.46
N ALA A 148 -9.34 -1.24 25.01
CA ALA A 148 -8.94 -0.97 23.65
C ALA A 148 -7.81 -1.90 23.16
N ILE A 149 -6.77 -2.10 23.96
CA ILE A 149 -5.68 -3.04 23.65
C ILE A 149 -6.19 -4.48 23.57
N THR A 150 -7.07 -4.88 24.48
CA THR A 150 -7.66 -6.22 24.47
C THR A 150 -8.46 -6.45 23.19
N LEU A 151 -9.26 -5.45 22.79
CA LEU A 151 -10.03 -5.48 21.56
C LEU A 151 -9.12 -5.58 20.32
N LEU A 152 -8.05 -4.78 20.26
CA LEU A 152 -7.09 -4.81 19.15
C LEU A 152 -6.28 -6.10 19.07
N LYS A 153 -5.92 -6.71 20.21
CA LYS A 153 -5.24 -8.02 20.23
C LYS A 153 -6.12 -9.16 19.72
N GLY A 154 -7.44 -9.04 19.87
CA GLY A 154 -8.42 -9.97 19.31
C GLY A 154 -8.85 -9.67 17.88
N TRP A 155 -8.32 -8.62 17.25
CA TRP A 155 -8.69 -8.25 15.89
C TRP A 155 -8.11 -9.21 14.86
N ASP A 156 -8.96 -9.74 13.98
CA ASP A 156 -8.59 -10.70 12.93
C ASP A 156 -8.04 -10.08 11.63
N GLY A 157 -7.80 -8.79 11.61
CA GLY A 157 -7.36 -8.05 10.43
C GLY A 157 -8.51 -7.59 9.51
N SER A 158 -9.77 -7.90 9.83
CA SER A 158 -10.90 -7.59 8.97
C SER A 158 -11.53 -6.23 9.29
N PHE A 159 -11.74 -5.41 8.25
CA PHE A 159 -12.46 -4.13 8.30
C PHE A 159 -13.94 -4.25 7.94
N THR A 160 -14.56 -5.38 8.25
CA THR A 160 -15.98 -5.58 7.99
C THR A 160 -16.85 -4.80 8.97
N ARG A 161 -18.07 -4.46 8.54
CA ARG A 161 -19.05 -3.71 9.34
C ARG A 161 -19.35 -4.34 10.72
N ASN A 162 -19.31 -5.66 10.79
CA ASN A 162 -19.65 -6.39 12.01
C ASN A 162 -18.46 -6.62 12.94
N ASN A 163 -17.25 -6.22 12.55
CA ASN A 163 -16.07 -6.38 13.36
C ASN A 163 -15.92 -5.19 14.33
N ARG A 164 -16.15 -5.42 15.61
CA ARG A 164 -16.11 -4.38 16.66
C ARG A 164 -14.76 -3.68 16.78
N ALA A 165 -13.66 -4.37 16.45
CA ALA A 165 -12.33 -3.79 16.51
C ALA A 165 -11.99 -2.95 15.28
N ALA A 166 -12.73 -3.07 14.17
CA ALA A 166 -12.37 -2.49 12.89
C ALA A 166 -12.23 -0.95 12.93
N ALA A 167 -13.17 -0.25 13.55
CA ALA A 167 -13.12 1.20 13.67
C ALA A 167 -11.91 1.67 14.49
N LEU A 168 -11.64 0.99 15.62
CA LEU A 168 -10.48 1.29 16.45
C LEU A 168 -9.17 0.98 15.71
N ALA A 169 -9.08 -0.18 15.06
CA ALA A 169 -7.91 -0.57 14.27
C ALA A 169 -7.64 0.43 13.14
N TYR A 170 -8.70 0.90 12.46
CA TYR A 170 -8.59 1.93 11.42
C TYR A 170 -8.03 3.23 11.98
N LEU A 171 -8.61 3.76 13.07
CA LEU A 171 -8.17 5.02 13.67
C LEU A 171 -6.73 4.95 14.20
N VAL A 172 -6.35 3.82 14.78
CA VAL A 172 -4.98 3.60 15.27
C VAL A 172 -4.01 3.36 14.13
N GLY A 173 -4.41 2.58 13.11
CA GLY A 173 -3.58 2.24 11.96
C GLY A 173 -3.52 3.32 10.89
N TRP A 174 -4.26 4.41 11.02
CA TRP A 174 -4.17 5.61 10.18
C TRP A 174 -3.11 6.59 10.72
N PRO A 175 -1.87 6.16 10.94
CA PRO A 175 -0.86 6.97 11.60
C PRO A 175 -0.36 8.11 10.71
N HIS A 176 -0.49 7.94 9.39
CA HIS A 176 -0.17 9.02 8.47
C HIS A 176 -1.12 10.21 8.64
N GLY A 177 -2.35 9.98 9.08
CA GLY A 177 -3.31 11.03 9.41
C GLY A 177 -3.15 11.62 10.80
N GLN A 178 -2.31 11.03 11.64
CA GLN A 178 -2.09 11.49 13.02
C GLN A 178 -0.81 12.30 13.23
N ARG A 179 -0.08 12.58 12.17
CA ARG A 179 0.96 13.59 12.20
C ARG A 179 0.31 14.96 12.37
N GLU A 180 0.84 15.78 13.25
CA GLU A 180 0.49 17.20 13.31
C GLU A 180 1.04 17.89 12.06
N GLY A 181 0.26 17.85 10.97
CA GLY A 181 0.68 18.29 9.65
C GLY A 181 1.57 17.27 8.91
N TRP A 182 1.86 17.54 7.63
CA TRP A 182 2.64 16.67 6.74
C TRP A 182 4.07 16.37 7.21
N PHE A 183 4.62 17.22 8.12
CA PHE A 183 6.00 17.16 8.58
C PHE A 183 6.13 17.06 10.12
N GLY A 184 5.02 16.90 10.85
CA GLY A 184 5.04 16.83 12.31
C GLY A 184 5.64 15.52 12.84
N THR A 185 6.16 15.57 14.07
CA THR A 185 6.62 14.37 14.78
C THR A 185 5.43 13.44 15.04
N PRO A 186 5.53 12.15 14.70
CA PRO A 186 4.47 11.20 15.02
C PRO A 186 4.23 11.15 16.54
N PRO A 187 2.98 11.18 17.01
CA PRO A 187 2.68 11.00 18.42
C PRO A 187 3.13 9.61 18.89
N SER A 188 3.36 9.46 20.21
CA SER A 188 3.67 8.14 20.76
C SER A 188 2.52 7.16 20.49
N PRO A 189 2.80 5.85 20.30
CA PRO A 189 1.76 4.85 20.02
C PRO A 189 0.61 4.85 21.04
N VAL A 190 0.93 5.07 22.32
CA VAL A 190 -0.08 5.17 23.40
C VAL A 190 -0.97 6.41 23.22
N ASN A 191 -0.40 7.54 22.79
CA ASN A 191 -1.19 8.74 22.49
C ASN A 191 -2.07 8.56 21.25
N VAL A 192 -1.60 7.81 20.25
CA VAL A 192 -2.44 7.41 19.09
C VAL A 192 -3.64 6.62 19.58
N LEU A 193 -3.43 5.62 20.44
CA LEU A 193 -4.51 4.82 21.02
C LEU A 193 -5.49 5.69 21.81
N ARG A 194 -4.98 6.59 22.68
CA ARG A 194 -5.82 7.50 23.48
C ARG A 194 -6.70 8.38 22.60
N ARG A 195 -6.13 9.03 21.59
CA ARG A 195 -6.88 9.86 20.63
C ARG A 195 -7.95 9.04 19.89
N ALA A 196 -7.63 7.82 19.45
CA ALA A 196 -8.58 6.93 18.78
C ALA A 196 -9.76 6.57 19.71
N THR A 197 -9.51 6.25 20.97
CA THR A 197 -10.57 5.97 21.94
C THR A 197 -11.44 7.20 22.25
N GLU A 198 -10.84 8.40 22.32
CA GLU A 198 -11.57 9.65 22.49
C GLU A 198 -12.50 9.96 21.31
N VAL A 199 -12.04 9.73 20.08
CA VAL A 199 -12.87 9.90 18.87
C VAL A 199 -14.07 8.97 18.93
N LEU A 200 -13.85 7.68 19.21
CA LEU A 200 -14.93 6.70 19.29
C LEU A 200 -15.95 7.04 20.38
N LYS A 201 -15.50 7.44 21.57
CA LYS A 201 -16.39 7.85 22.66
C LYS A 201 -17.26 9.09 22.35
N LYS A 202 -16.79 9.98 21.47
CA LYS A 202 -17.56 11.16 21.06
C LYS A 202 -18.58 10.84 19.98
N THR A 203 -18.37 9.74 19.24
CA THR A 203 -19.17 9.40 18.09
C THR A 203 -20.21 8.33 18.38
N TYR A 204 -19.97 7.50 19.36
CA TYR A 204 -20.78 6.35 19.78
C TYR A 204 -20.99 6.35 21.31
#